data_5c0b848d7d0759e19c39da50eced33f1
#
_entry.id   5c0b848d7d0759e19c39da50eced33f1
#
_cell.length_a   1.000
_cell.length_b   1.000
_cell.length_c   1.000
_cell.angle_alpha   90.00
_cell.angle_beta   90.00
_cell.angle_gamma   90.00
#
_symmetry.space_group_name_H-M   'P 1'
#
loop_
_entity.id
_entity.type
_entity.pdbx_description
1 polymer ?
#
loop_
_entity_poly.entity_id
_entity_poly.type
_entity_poly.pdbx_seq_one_letter_code
_entity_poly.pdbx_strand_id
1 'polypeptide(L)'
;MHQDSTATGEAAMEAGAKWVGYNSDTLAGNFPDTWLTAPIWDWGPYYIKAAKSFAAGTCDVSQFYGNMADGTVKLGAYGSSVSAETQALIAEKAAAIIDGSFAPFTGPLNDNTGKEVLAAGVVAPLGDLLGMQYLVEGVIGEIPKS
;
A
#
# COMPACT_ATOMS: atom_id res chain seq x y z
N MET A 1 5.13 7.67 3.98
CA MET A 1 6.55 7.78 4.34
C MET A 1 6.84 6.73 5.41
N HIS A 2 7.84 5.90 5.22
CA HIS A 2 8.26 4.92 6.21
C HIS A 2 9.09 5.63 7.30
N GLN A 3 8.62 5.56 8.54
CA GLN A 3 9.28 6.19 9.69
C GLN A 3 9.10 5.26 10.89
N ASP A 4 10.19 4.98 11.58
CA ASP A 4 10.19 4.20 12.84
C ASP A 4 10.02 5.12 14.08
N SER A 5 9.50 6.34 13.88
CA SER A 5 9.32 7.35 14.92
C SER A 5 8.02 8.13 14.74
N THR A 6 7.67 8.94 15.72
CA THR A 6 6.50 9.84 15.70
C THR A 6 6.67 11.07 14.81
N ALA A 7 7.88 11.34 14.29
CA ALA A 7 8.26 12.60 13.65
C ALA A 7 7.32 13.01 12.49
N THR A 8 6.85 12.06 11.68
CA THR A 8 5.91 12.38 10.57
C THR A 8 4.55 12.85 11.11
N GLY A 9 4.05 12.20 12.17
CA GLY A 9 2.78 12.57 12.80
C GLY A 9 2.89 13.93 13.51
N GLU A 10 4.01 14.20 14.16
CA GLU A 10 4.30 15.49 14.80
C GLU A 10 4.36 16.61 13.77
N ALA A 11 5.08 16.43 12.67
CA ALA A 11 5.15 17.41 11.60
C ALA A 11 3.78 17.64 10.93
N ALA A 12 2.97 16.60 10.74
CA ALA A 12 1.61 16.76 10.23
C ALA A 12 0.72 17.55 11.18
N MET A 13 0.82 17.30 12.48
CA MET A 13 0.09 18.02 13.52
C MET A 13 0.49 19.50 13.55
N GLU A 14 1.78 19.80 13.54
CA GLU A 14 2.31 21.18 13.50
C GLU A 14 1.86 21.94 12.25
N ALA A 15 1.81 21.25 11.11
CA ALA A 15 1.36 21.83 9.84
C ALA A 15 -0.17 21.89 9.68
N GLY A 16 -0.96 21.36 10.62
CA GLY A 16 -2.41 21.20 10.47
C GLY A 16 -2.80 20.30 9.31
N ALA A 17 -1.91 19.40 8.88
CA ALA A 17 -2.11 18.49 7.76
C ALA A 17 -2.68 17.15 8.21
N LYS A 18 -3.31 16.43 7.28
CA LYS A 18 -3.75 15.05 7.50
C LYS A 18 -2.62 14.08 7.15
N TRP A 19 -2.62 12.92 7.81
CA TRP A 19 -1.55 11.95 7.68
C TRP A 19 -2.09 10.53 7.47
N VAL A 20 -1.55 9.84 6.48
CA VAL A 20 -1.69 8.40 6.29
C VAL A 20 -0.41 7.75 6.79
N GLY A 21 -0.51 6.88 7.79
CA GLY A 21 0.61 6.11 8.32
C GLY A 21 1.11 5.05 7.34
N TYR A 22 2.12 4.29 7.76
CA TYR A 22 2.70 3.23 6.94
C TYR A 22 3.08 2.03 7.81
N ASN A 23 2.71 0.83 7.36
CA ASN A 23 2.97 -0.48 7.99
C ASN A 23 2.28 -0.75 9.33
N SER A 24 1.79 0.26 10.04
CA SER A 24 1.20 0.12 11.37
C SER A 24 0.20 1.24 11.65
N ASP A 25 -0.82 0.94 12.41
CA ASP A 25 -1.80 1.90 12.95
C ASP A 25 -1.62 2.18 14.45
N THR A 26 -0.51 1.74 15.04
CA THR A 26 -0.23 1.91 16.48
C THR A 26 -0.17 3.37 16.91
N LEU A 27 0.14 4.28 15.99
CA LEU A 27 0.20 5.73 16.23
C LEU A 27 -1.15 6.44 16.07
N ALA A 28 -2.21 5.77 15.65
CA ALA A 28 -3.52 6.38 15.44
C ALA A 28 -4.02 7.14 16.68
N GLY A 29 -3.83 6.55 17.88
CA GLY A 29 -4.24 7.16 19.15
C GLY A 29 -3.40 8.38 19.58
N ASN A 30 -2.19 8.52 19.05
CA ASN A 30 -1.30 9.63 19.37
C ASN A 30 -1.64 10.91 18.57
N PHE A 31 -2.27 10.74 17.41
CA PHE A 31 -2.55 11.83 16.46
C PHE A 31 -4.00 11.85 15.99
N PRO A 32 -5.00 11.87 16.90
CA PRO A 32 -6.40 11.64 16.55
C PRO A 32 -6.96 12.64 15.53
N ASP A 33 -6.46 13.88 15.52
CA ASP A 33 -6.95 14.94 14.66
C ASP A 33 -6.31 14.95 13.26
N THR A 34 -5.12 14.36 13.12
CA THR A 34 -4.37 14.36 11.85
C THR A 34 -4.34 12.99 11.18
N TRP A 35 -4.50 11.91 11.95
CA TRP A 35 -4.51 10.55 11.45
C TRP A 35 -5.71 10.27 10.54
N LEU A 36 -5.47 9.62 9.40
CA LEU A 36 -6.53 9.12 8.52
C LEU A 36 -6.66 7.61 8.60
N THR A 37 -5.63 6.87 8.29
CA THR A 37 -5.51 5.39 8.34
C THR A 37 -4.07 4.99 8.03
N ALA A 38 -3.79 3.69 7.91
CA ALA A 38 -2.54 3.16 7.39
C ALA A 38 -2.76 1.83 6.67
N PRO A 39 -1.96 1.48 5.64
CA PRO A 39 -1.81 0.08 5.26
C PRO A 39 -1.08 -0.66 6.39
N ILE A 40 -1.59 -1.82 6.76
CA ILE A 40 -1.03 -2.69 7.81
C ILE A 40 -0.84 -4.10 7.28
N TRP A 41 0.02 -4.87 7.93
CA TRP A 41 0.34 -6.24 7.57
C TRP A 41 -0.21 -7.22 8.59
N ASP A 42 -0.89 -8.26 8.09
CA ASP A 42 -1.28 -9.43 8.89
C ASP A 42 -0.46 -10.64 8.44
N TRP A 43 0.62 -10.90 9.13
CA TRP A 43 1.51 -12.03 8.85
C TRP A 43 1.02 -13.35 9.44
N GLY A 44 -0.02 -13.35 10.27
CA GLY A 44 -0.55 -14.53 10.96
C GLY A 44 -0.87 -15.69 10.00
N PRO A 45 -1.69 -15.49 8.96
CA PRO A 45 -2.01 -16.54 7.99
C PRO A 45 -0.78 -17.14 7.31
N TYR A 46 0.19 -16.31 6.94
CA TYR A 46 1.43 -16.76 6.33
C TYR A 46 2.27 -17.62 7.28
N TYR A 47 2.46 -17.19 8.53
CA TYR A 47 3.23 -17.97 9.51
C TYR A 47 2.57 -19.30 9.83
N ILE A 48 1.24 -19.34 9.92
CA ILE A 48 0.49 -20.58 10.11
C ILE A 48 0.68 -21.52 8.91
N LYS A 49 0.60 -21.01 7.68
CA LYS A 49 0.86 -21.77 6.46
C LYS A 49 2.28 -22.32 6.44
N ALA A 50 3.28 -21.50 6.73
CA ALA A 50 4.69 -21.89 6.76
C ALA A 50 4.96 -22.97 7.81
N ALA A 51 4.42 -22.83 9.03
CA ALA A 51 4.57 -23.81 10.08
C ALA A 51 3.94 -25.18 9.71
N LYS A 52 2.73 -25.16 9.12
CA LYS A 52 2.06 -26.38 8.63
C LYS A 52 2.84 -27.05 7.51
N SER A 53 3.35 -26.29 6.56
CA SER A 53 4.18 -26.78 5.45
C SER A 53 5.46 -27.42 5.95
N PHE A 54 6.14 -26.78 6.90
CA PHE A 54 7.33 -27.32 7.54
C PHE A 54 7.03 -28.66 8.25
N ALA A 55 5.96 -28.71 9.04
CA ALA A 55 5.56 -29.94 9.75
C ALA A 55 5.19 -31.08 8.80
N ALA A 56 4.68 -30.77 7.61
CA ALA A 56 4.36 -31.74 6.57
C ALA A 56 5.58 -32.16 5.71
N GLY A 57 6.77 -31.60 5.93
CA GLY A 57 7.95 -31.86 5.11
C GLY A 57 7.91 -31.24 3.70
N THR A 58 7.01 -30.28 3.46
CA THR A 58 6.81 -29.61 2.16
C THR A 58 7.19 -28.13 2.21
N CYS A 59 8.22 -27.79 2.97
CA CYS A 59 8.65 -26.40 3.18
C CYS A 59 8.87 -25.67 1.86
N ASP A 60 8.05 -24.64 1.61
CA ASP A 60 8.22 -23.75 0.48
C ASP A 60 9.10 -22.56 0.91
N VAL A 61 10.25 -22.41 0.24
CA VAL A 61 11.23 -21.35 0.47
C VAL A 61 11.16 -20.24 -0.59
N SER A 62 10.14 -20.25 -1.44
CA SER A 62 9.93 -19.22 -2.43
C SER A 62 9.61 -17.86 -1.78
N GLN A 63 9.89 -16.77 -2.50
CA GLN A 63 9.49 -15.44 -2.05
C GLN A 63 7.97 -15.34 -2.00
N PHE A 64 7.46 -14.80 -0.90
CA PHE A 64 6.04 -14.54 -0.70
C PHE A 64 5.75 -13.05 -0.85
N TYR A 65 4.80 -12.74 -1.73
CA TYR A 65 4.25 -11.40 -1.90
C TYR A 65 2.76 -11.45 -1.57
N GLY A 66 2.43 -11.08 -0.34
CA GLY A 66 1.04 -11.02 0.10
C GLY A 66 0.33 -9.77 -0.42
N ASN A 67 -0.99 -9.83 -0.48
CA ASN A 67 -1.84 -8.76 -0.98
C ASN A 67 -3.15 -8.63 -0.16
N MET A 68 -4.08 -7.80 -0.62
CA MET A 68 -5.38 -7.65 0.05
C MET A 68 -6.28 -8.87 -0.10
N ALA A 69 -6.18 -9.61 -1.21
CA ALA A 69 -7.04 -10.78 -1.46
C ALA A 69 -6.70 -11.97 -0.56
N ASP A 70 -5.41 -12.17 -0.22
CA ASP A 70 -4.98 -13.20 0.73
C ASP A 70 -5.03 -12.74 2.20
N GLY A 71 -5.39 -11.48 2.45
CA GLY A 71 -5.54 -10.89 3.78
C GLY A 71 -4.23 -10.45 4.44
N THR A 72 -3.10 -10.54 3.76
CA THR A 72 -1.80 -10.07 4.28
C THR A 72 -1.77 -8.55 4.39
N VAL A 73 -2.36 -7.84 3.42
CA VAL A 73 -2.47 -6.38 3.41
C VAL A 73 -3.88 -5.97 3.80
N LYS A 74 -3.98 -5.08 4.78
CA LYS A 74 -5.25 -4.53 5.29
C LYS A 74 -5.15 -3.03 5.50
N LEU A 75 -6.27 -2.37 5.67
CA LEU A 75 -6.30 -1.01 6.22
C LEU A 75 -6.49 -1.09 7.73
N GLY A 76 -5.73 -0.29 8.46
CA GLY A 76 -5.84 -0.12 9.89
C GLY A 76 -7.01 0.79 10.28
N ALA A 77 -7.08 1.14 11.56
CA ALA A 77 -8.13 1.99 12.11
C ALA A 77 -8.22 3.34 11.39
N TYR A 78 -9.45 3.78 11.13
CA TYR A 78 -9.71 5.12 10.60
C TYR A 78 -9.65 6.18 11.71
N GLY A 79 -9.06 7.33 11.39
CA GLY A 79 -9.11 8.51 12.23
C GLY A 79 -10.50 9.17 12.25
N SER A 80 -10.74 9.97 13.29
CA SER A 80 -12.05 10.64 13.53
C SER A 80 -12.51 11.56 12.40
N SER A 81 -11.56 12.07 11.60
CA SER A 81 -11.85 12.96 10.47
C SER A 81 -12.24 12.25 9.17
N VAL A 82 -12.18 10.90 9.14
CA VAL A 82 -12.59 10.11 7.98
C VAL A 82 -14.09 9.85 8.04
N SER A 83 -14.86 10.56 7.22
CA SER A 83 -16.32 10.43 7.22
C SER A 83 -16.79 9.02 6.84
N ALA A 84 -18.00 8.66 7.25
CA ALA A 84 -18.61 7.38 6.88
C ALA A 84 -18.75 7.21 5.36
N GLU A 85 -19.00 8.29 4.63
CA GLU A 85 -19.05 8.31 3.17
C GLU A 85 -17.67 7.97 2.57
N THR A 86 -16.61 8.59 3.08
CA THR A 86 -15.23 8.29 2.65
C THR A 86 -14.85 6.84 2.95
N GLN A 87 -15.21 6.34 4.14
CA GLN A 87 -14.99 4.93 4.50
C GLN A 87 -15.72 3.98 3.54
N ALA A 88 -16.95 4.30 3.13
CA ALA A 88 -17.71 3.50 2.17
C ALA A 88 -17.03 3.46 0.79
N LEU A 89 -16.54 4.61 0.29
CA LEU A 89 -15.77 4.67 -0.96
C LEU A 89 -14.47 3.86 -0.89
N ILE A 90 -13.77 3.92 0.23
CA ILE A 90 -12.55 3.12 0.46
C ILE A 90 -12.90 1.62 0.46
N ALA A 91 -13.97 1.22 1.12
CA ALA A 91 -14.43 -0.17 1.15
C ALA A 91 -14.81 -0.69 -0.24
N GLU A 92 -15.48 0.13 -1.06
CA GLU A 92 -15.78 -0.19 -2.46
C GLU A 92 -14.49 -0.44 -3.26
N LYS A 93 -13.51 0.45 -3.16
CA LYS A 93 -12.23 0.30 -3.87
C LYS A 93 -11.41 -0.89 -3.36
N ALA A 94 -11.43 -1.14 -2.05
CA ALA A 94 -10.79 -2.31 -1.47
C ALA A 94 -11.43 -3.62 -1.99
N ALA A 95 -12.76 -3.69 -2.06
CA ALA A 95 -13.45 -4.83 -2.64
C ALA A 95 -13.07 -5.06 -4.11
N ALA A 96 -13.01 -4.00 -4.91
CA ALA A 96 -12.60 -4.08 -6.31
C ALA A 96 -11.14 -4.50 -6.51
N ILE A 97 -10.24 -4.15 -5.58
CA ILE A 97 -8.86 -4.66 -5.58
C ILE A 97 -8.84 -6.15 -5.24
N ILE A 98 -9.64 -6.57 -4.25
CA ILE A 98 -9.70 -7.96 -3.78
C ILE A 98 -10.26 -8.89 -4.85
N ASP A 99 -11.30 -8.48 -5.57
CA ASP A 99 -11.92 -9.28 -6.62
C ASP A 99 -11.22 -9.17 -7.98
N GLY A 100 -10.22 -8.27 -8.10
CA GLY A 100 -9.41 -8.08 -9.30
C GLY A 100 -10.07 -7.21 -10.38
N SER A 101 -11.23 -6.60 -10.11
CA SER A 101 -11.90 -5.69 -11.06
C SER A 101 -11.22 -4.31 -11.14
N PHE A 102 -10.38 -3.98 -10.17
CA PHE A 102 -9.54 -2.79 -10.15
C PHE A 102 -8.09 -3.13 -9.78
N ALA A 103 -7.16 -2.78 -10.66
CA ALA A 103 -5.73 -2.85 -10.39
C ALA A 103 -5.13 -1.44 -10.45
N PRO A 104 -4.50 -0.94 -9.37
CA PRO A 104 -4.00 0.44 -9.30
C PRO A 104 -3.00 0.82 -10.40
N PHE A 105 -2.21 -0.16 -10.87
CA PHE A 105 -1.23 0.02 -11.94
C PHE A 105 -1.75 -0.60 -13.24
N THR A 106 -2.83 -0.02 -13.77
CA THR A 106 -3.38 -0.39 -15.08
C THR A 106 -3.17 0.76 -16.05
N GLY A 107 -2.68 0.46 -17.26
CA GLY A 107 -2.47 1.47 -18.30
C GLY A 107 -3.78 2.01 -18.92
N PRO A 108 -3.68 3.13 -19.67
CA PRO A 108 -2.43 3.70 -20.15
C PRO A 108 -1.67 4.45 -19.06
N LEU A 109 -0.37 4.29 -19.02
CA LEU A 109 0.52 4.99 -18.10
C LEU A 109 1.73 5.51 -18.85
N ASN A 110 2.04 6.80 -18.69
CA ASN A 110 3.23 7.42 -19.22
C ASN A 110 4.24 7.69 -18.11
N ASP A 111 5.52 7.71 -18.45
CA ASP A 111 6.52 8.29 -17.59
C ASP A 111 6.46 9.83 -17.60
N ASN A 112 7.22 10.47 -16.75
CA ASN A 112 7.25 11.93 -16.64
C ASN A 112 7.96 12.63 -17.82
N THR A 113 8.45 11.89 -18.81
CA THR A 113 8.94 12.42 -20.10
C THR A 113 7.87 12.35 -21.20
N GLY A 114 6.72 11.73 -20.92
CA GLY A 114 5.63 11.51 -21.87
C GLY A 114 5.76 10.21 -22.68
N LYS A 115 6.70 9.33 -22.34
CA LYS A 115 6.84 8.02 -22.99
C LYS A 115 5.84 7.04 -22.36
N GLU A 116 5.05 6.34 -23.20
CA GLU A 116 4.19 5.26 -22.74
C GLU A 116 5.02 4.12 -22.13
N VAL A 117 4.74 3.77 -20.89
CA VAL A 117 5.40 2.67 -20.13
C VAL A 117 4.45 1.51 -19.88
N LEU A 118 3.14 1.74 -19.99
CA LEU A 118 2.11 0.71 -19.87
C LEU A 118 0.95 1.02 -20.79
N ALA A 119 0.66 0.11 -21.72
CA ALA A 119 -0.40 0.29 -22.72
C ALA A 119 -1.80 0.22 -22.08
N ALA A 120 -2.80 0.80 -22.75
CA ALA A 120 -4.18 0.82 -22.26
C ALA A 120 -4.71 -0.58 -21.93
N GLY A 121 -5.30 -0.73 -20.74
CA GLY A 121 -5.89 -1.98 -20.24
C GLY A 121 -4.88 -3.04 -19.79
N VAL A 122 -3.58 -2.78 -19.88
CA VAL A 122 -2.54 -3.69 -19.39
C VAL A 122 -2.31 -3.44 -17.91
N VAL A 123 -2.39 -4.49 -17.09
CA VAL A 123 -2.02 -4.47 -15.66
C VAL A 123 -0.52 -4.72 -15.55
N ALA A 124 0.18 -3.86 -14.82
CA ALA A 124 1.62 -4.01 -14.61
C ALA A 124 1.95 -5.33 -13.88
N PRO A 125 2.83 -6.18 -14.42
CA PRO A 125 3.32 -7.36 -13.72
C PRO A 125 4.09 -6.98 -12.45
N LEU A 126 4.05 -7.84 -11.43
CA LEU A 126 4.76 -7.59 -10.16
C LEU A 126 6.26 -7.33 -10.38
N GLY A 127 6.90 -8.05 -11.31
CA GLY A 127 8.32 -7.84 -11.62
C GLY A 127 8.63 -6.43 -12.11
N ASP A 128 7.75 -5.85 -12.94
CA ASP A 128 7.89 -4.48 -13.45
C ASP A 128 7.71 -3.45 -12.33
N LEU A 129 6.76 -3.70 -11.41
CA LEU A 129 6.55 -2.84 -10.24
C LEU A 129 7.74 -2.85 -9.28
N LEU A 130 8.35 -4.02 -9.05
CA LEU A 130 9.54 -4.15 -8.19
C LEU A 130 10.80 -3.56 -8.84
N GLY A 131 10.87 -3.60 -10.17
CA GLY A 131 12.00 -3.10 -10.96
C GLY A 131 11.81 -1.67 -11.50
N MET A 132 10.75 -0.95 -11.13
CA MET A 132 10.42 0.35 -11.69
C MET A 132 11.54 1.38 -11.51
N GLN A 133 12.03 1.94 -12.62
CA GLN A 133 13.11 2.92 -12.68
C GLN A 133 12.69 4.19 -13.42
N TYR A 134 11.44 4.59 -13.31
CA TYR A 134 10.89 5.82 -13.88
C TYR A 134 9.93 6.50 -12.92
N LEU A 135 9.75 7.78 -13.08
CA LEU A 135 8.68 8.55 -12.44
C LEU A 135 7.48 8.59 -13.39
N VAL A 136 6.27 8.52 -12.86
CA VAL A 136 5.05 8.61 -13.68
C VAL A 136 4.74 10.05 -14.05
N GLU A 137 3.94 10.23 -15.09
CA GLU A 137 3.41 11.54 -15.52
C GLU A 137 2.80 12.31 -14.33
N GLY A 138 3.08 13.60 -14.26
CA GLY A 138 2.69 14.48 -13.17
C GLY A 138 3.69 14.54 -12.02
N VAL A 139 4.66 13.63 -11.94
CA VAL A 139 5.76 13.70 -10.95
C VAL A 139 6.92 14.51 -11.52
N ILE A 140 7.31 15.57 -10.82
CA ILE A 140 8.43 16.45 -11.20
C ILE A 140 9.70 15.93 -10.53
N GLY A 141 10.76 15.76 -11.31
CA GLY A 141 12.07 15.33 -10.84
C GLY A 141 12.72 14.26 -11.68
N GLU A 142 13.85 13.77 -11.21
CA GLU A 142 14.63 12.68 -11.83
C GLU A 142 14.98 11.65 -10.74
N ILE A 143 15.05 10.38 -11.12
CA ILE A 143 15.60 9.34 -10.24
C ILE A 143 17.12 9.51 -10.21
N PRO A 144 17.74 9.64 -9.03
CA PRO A 144 19.19 9.73 -8.93
C PRO A 144 19.86 8.52 -9.59
N LYS A 145 20.82 8.76 -10.46
CA LYS A 145 21.65 7.69 -11.04
C LYS A 145 22.67 7.26 -9.97
N SER A 146 22.64 5.99 -9.62
CA SER A 146 23.66 5.36 -8.75
C SER A 146 24.98 5.15 -9.47
#